data_21bedaac3efe52a9eba06f045ba44c1b
#
_entry.id   21bedaac3efe52a9eba06f045ba44c1b
#
_cell.length_a   1.000
_cell.length_b   1.000
_cell.length_c   1.000
_cell.angle_alpha   90.00
_cell.angle_beta   90.00
_cell.angle_gamma   90.00
#
_symmetry.space_group_name_H-M   'P 1'
#
loop_
_entity.id
_entity.type
_entity.pdbx_description
1 polymer ?
#
loop_
_entity_poly.entity_id
_entity_poly.type
_entity_poly.pdbx_seq_one_letter_code
_entity_poly.pdbx_strand_id
1 'polypeptide(L)'
;MSWLYLLLAGLLEIGWPVGLKMAQEPAPRWQGVAAAIGFMAASGFFLWLAQRDIPMGTAYAAWTGIGAAGTFLVGVMVFGDPASMMRYAGVLLIVAGVVTLKLAH
;
A
#
# COMPACT_ATOMS: atom_id res chain seq x y z
N MET A 1 -19.21 -2.78 -0.80
CA MET A 1 -18.17 -3.49 -1.59
C MET A 1 -17.02 -2.58 -1.98
N SER A 2 -17.28 -1.30 -2.19
CA SER A 2 -16.22 -0.39 -2.65
C SER A 2 -15.07 -0.27 -1.66
N TRP A 3 -15.35 -0.25 -0.39
CA TRP A 3 -14.28 -0.23 0.62
C TRP A 3 -13.49 -1.54 0.67
N LEU A 4 -14.14 -2.66 0.34
CA LEU A 4 -13.42 -3.93 0.20
C LEU A 4 -12.44 -3.88 -0.97
N TYR A 5 -12.88 -3.34 -2.13
CA TYR A 5 -11.99 -3.15 -3.27
C TYR A 5 -10.83 -2.23 -2.91
N LEU A 6 -11.12 -1.17 -2.14
CA LEU A 6 -10.10 -0.22 -1.73
C LEU A 6 -9.07 -0.88 -0.80
N LEU A 7 -9.54 -1.72 0.12
CA LEU A 7 -8.65 -2.48 1.00
C LEU A 7 -7.75 -3.42 0.18
N LEU A 8 -8.35 -4.15 -0.77
CA LEU A 8 -7.58 -5.05 -1.64
C LEU A 8 -6.55 -4.27 -2.45
N ALA A 9 -6.95 -3.11 -2.99
CA ALA A 9 -6.04 -2.27 -3.75
C ALA A 9 -4.87 -1.81 -2.88
N GLY A 10 -5.14 -1.40 -1.65
CA GLY A 10 -4.10 -0.99 -0.72
C GLY A 10 -3.14 -2.11 -0.34
N LEU A 11 -3.68 -3.31 -0.13
CA LEU A 11 -2.84 -4.47 0.17
C LEU A 11 -1.97 -4.85 -1.02
N LEU A 12 -2.51 -4.81 -2.23
CA LEU A 12 -1.74 -5.08 -3.44
C LEU A 12 -0.71 -3.99 -3.71
N GLU A 13 -0.99 -2.77 -3.27
CA GLU A 13 -0.07 -1.66 -3.40
C GLU A 13 1.25 -1.92 -2.65
N ILE A 14 1.21 -2.71 -1.59
CA ILE A 14 2.41 -3.09 -0.83
C ILE A 14 3.37 -3.90 -1.72
N GLY A 15 2.84 -4.70 -2.62
CA GLY A 15 3.63 -5.63 -3.43
C GLY A 15 4.61 -4.96 -4.37
N TRP A 16 4.26 -3.80 -4.95
CA TRP A 16 5.15 -3.21 -5.93
C TRP A 16 6.43 -2.60 -5.31
N PRO A 17 6.40 -1.88 -4.18
CA PRO A 17 7.67 -1.45 -3.59
C PRO A 17 8.48 -2.61 -3.03
N VAL A 18 7.82 -3.65 -2.52
CA VAL A 18 8.52 -4.86 -2.07
C VAL A 18 9.21 -5.54 -3.26
N GLY A 19 8.52 -5.67 -4.39
CA GLY A 19 9.10 -6.23 -5.60
C GLY A 19 10.32 -5.43 -6.07
N LEU A 20 10.24 -4.11 -6.04
CA LEU A 20 11.37 -3.26 -6.42
C LEU A 20 12.54 -3.41 -5.45
N LYS A 21 12.27 -3.56 -4.17
CA LYS A 21 13.32 -3.78 -3.18
C LYS A 21 14.03 -5.11 -3.45
N MET A 22 13.27 -6.15 -3.76
CA MET A 22 13.83 -7.47 -4.09
C MET A 22 14.64 -7.41 -5.38
N ALA A 23 14.28 -6.54 -6.31
CA ALA A 23 15.01 -6.38 -7.57
C ALA A 23 16.41 -5.78 -7.37
N GLN A 24 16.67 -5.18 -6.21
CA GLN A 24 17.99 -4.64 -5.88
C GLN A 24 18.95 -5.69 -5.35
N GLU A 25 18.43 -6.87 -4.99
CA GLU A 25 19.26 -7.96 -4.51
C GLU A 25 20.05 -8.58 -5.67
N PRO A 26 21.10 -9.33 -5.40
CA PRO A 26 21.91 -9.93 -6.47
C PRO A 26 21.16 -10.95 -7.32
N ALA A 27 20.03 -11.45 -6.88
CA ALA A 27 19.24 -12.43 -7.61
C ALA A 27 18.44 -11.80 -8.74
N PRO A 28 17.74 -12.57 -9.57
CA PRO A 28 17.24 -12.08 -10.87
C PRO A 28 16.36 -10.84 -10.69
N ARG A 29 16.92 -9.75 -11.09
CA ARG A 29 16.36 -8.41 -10.94
C ARG A 29 15.03 -8.25 -11.69
N TRP A 30 14.94 -8.87 -12.88
CA TRP A 30 13.75 -8.72 -13.69
C TRP A 30 12.52 -9.39 -13.08
N GLN A 31 12.70 -10.42 -12.24
CA GLN A 31 11.57 -11.06 -11.55
C GLN A 31 10.93 -10.11 -10.55
N GLY A 32 11.75 -9.36 -9.80
CA GLY A 32 11.26 -8.35 -8.90
C GLY A 32 10.53 -7.23 -9.62
N VAL A 33 11.07 -6.79 -10.74
CA VAL A 33 10.44 -5.75 -11.56
C VAL A 33 9.11 -6.24 -12.12
N ALA A 34 9.09 -7.46 -12.65
CA ALA A 34 7.88 -8.05 -13.21
C ALA A 34 6.79 -8.18 -12.13
N ALA A 35 7.16 -8.63 -10.93
CA ALA A 35 6.24 -8.72 -9.82
C ALA A 35 5.70 -7.33 -9.44
N ALA A 36 6.58 -6.33 -9.39
CA ALA A 36 6.16 -4.96 -9.08
C ALA A 36 5.14 -4.44 -10.08
N ILE A 37 5.37 -4.68 -11.37
CA ILE A 37 4.43 -4.25 -12.42
C ILE A 37 3.09 -4.98 -12.26
N GLY A 38 3.12 -6.28 -11.99
CA GLY A 38 1.91 -7.06 -11.78
C GLY A 38 1.09 -6.56 -10.59
N PHE A 39 1.74 -6.32 -9.46
CA PHE A 39 1.06 -5.81 -8.28
C PHE A 39 0.51 -4.41 -8.51
N MET A 40 1.25 -3.55 -9.20
CA MET A 40 0.78 -2.21 -9.53
C MET A 40 -0.46 -2.26 -10.40
N ALA A 41 -0.46 -3.11 -11.42
CA ALA A 41 -1.61 -3.26 -12.32
C ALA A 41 -2.83 -3.77 -11.56
N ALA A 42 -2.67 -4.80 -10.73
CA ALA A 42 -3.77 -5.36 -9.95
C ALA A 42 -4.29 -4.33 -8.93
N SER A 43 -3.39 -3.62 -8.26
CA SER A 43 -3.75 -2.58 -7.31
C SER A 43 -4.56 -1.47 -7.99
N GLY A 44 -4.08 -0.99 -9.13
CA GLY A 44 -4.77 0.04 -9.90
C GLY A 44 -6.14 -0.39 -10.36
N PHE A 45 -6.30 -1.65 -10.75
CA PHE A 45 -7.59 -2.18 -11.16
C PHE A 45 -8.61 -2.10 -10.01
N PHE A 46 -8.24 -2.54 -8.81
CA PHE A 46 -9.15 -2.48 -7.68
C PHE A 46 -9.40 -1.05 -7.21
N LEU A 47 -8.42 -0.17 -7.34
CA LEU A 47 -8.62 1.24 -7.06
C LEU A 47 -9.66 1.83 -8.02
N TRP A 48 -9.57 1.47 -9.30
CA TRP A 48 -10.53 1.90 -10.31
C TRP A 48 -11.95 1.45 -9.95
N LEU A 49 -12.10 0.19 -9.50
CA LEU A 49 -13.40 -0.30 -9.06
C LEU A 49 -13.93 0.46 -7.84
N ALA A 50 -13.05 0.75 -6.89
CA ALA A 50 -13.44 1.46 -5.67
C ALA A 50 -13.92 2.88 -5.97
N GLN A 51 -13.32 3.53 -6.96
CA GLN A 51 -13.67 4.90 -7.31
C GLN A 51 -15.04 5.05 -7.94
N ARG A 52 -15.72 3.95 -8.26
CA ARG A 52 -17.10 4.02 -8.74
C ARG A 52 -18.02 4.62 -7.70
N ASP A 53 -17.78 4.33 -6.41
CA ASP A 53 -18.67 4.76 -5.34
C ASP A 53 -18.00 5.66 -4.31
N ILE A 54 -16.66 5.69 -4.29
CA ILE A 54 -15.91 6.47 -3.32
C ILE A 54 -15.29 7.67 -4.05
N PRO A 55 -15.42 8.88 -3.49
CA PRO A 55 -14.81 10.05 -4.11
C PRO A 55 -13.31 9.84 -4.35
N MET A 56 -12.81 10.34 -5.46
CA MET A 56 -11.44 10.10 -5.91
C MET A 56 -10.39 10.43 -4.85
N GLY A 57 -10.52 11.59 -4.20
CA GLY A 57 -9.55 12.00 -3.19
C GLY A 57 -9.54 11.09 -1.98
N THR A 58 -10.72 10.69 -1.52
CA THR A 58 -10.85 9.76 -0.39
C THR A 58 -10.28 8.39 -0.75
N ALA A 59 -10.62 7.89 -1.93
CA ALA A 59 -10.11 6.61 -2.39
C ALA A 59 -8.58 6.63 -2.50
N TYR A 60 -8.03 7.67 -3.08
CA TYR A 60 -6.58 7.78 -3.24
C TYR A 60 -5.87 7.87 -1.89
N ALA A 61 -6.38 8.70 -0.98
CA ALA A 61 -5.77 8.85 0.34
C ALA A 61 -5.80 7.54 1.12
N ALA A 62 -6.92 6.81 1.09
CA ALA A 62 -7.02 5.54 1.78
C ALA A 62 -6.12 4.49 1.14
N TRP A 63 -6.11 4.40 -0.17
CA TRP A 63 -5.27 3.47 -0.92
C TRP A 63 -3.80 3.70 -0.61
N THR A 64 -3.36 4.95 -0.70
CA THR A 64 -1.98 5.31 -0.42
C THR A 64 -1.63 5.05 1.04
N GLY A 65 -2.54 5.37 1.95
CA GLY A 65 -2.31 5.17 3.38
C GLY A 65 -2.18 3.70 3.77
N ILE A 66 -3.05 2.86 3.24
CA ILE A 66 -2.98 1.41 3.50
C ILE A 66 -1.67 0.85 2.94
N GLY A 67 -1.35 1.23 1.70
CA GLY A 67 -0.12 0.78 1.07
C GLY A 67 1.12 1.25 1.81
N ALA A 68 1.13 2.51 2.26
CA ALA A 68 2.26 3.07 2.99
C ALA A 68 2.46 2.37 4.34
N ALA A 69 1.38 2.19 5.09
CA ALA A 69 1.48 1.52 6.40
C ALA A 69 1.93 0.08 6.25
N GLY A 70 1.36 -0.64 5.29
CA GLY A 70 1.72 -2.03 5.06
C GLY A 70 3.16 -2.18 4.57
N THR A 71 3.59 -1.32 3.66
CA THR A 71 4.97 -1.34 3.15
C THR A 71 5.97 -1.04 4.28
N PHE A 72 5.61 -0.09 5.15
CA PHE A 72 6.46 0.20 6.31
C PHE A 72 6.63 -1.06 7.18
N LEU A 73 5.53 -1.75 7.49
CA LEU A 73 5.59 -2.96 8.31
C LEU A 73 6.42 -4.05 7.65
N VAL A 74 6.25 -4.26 6.35
CA VAL A 74 7.05 -5.24 5.63
C VAL A 74 8.53 -4.85 5.67
N GLY A 75 8.83 -3.58 5.48
CA GLY A 75 10.20 -3.10 5.55
C GLY A 75 10.86 -3.38 6.89
N VAL A 76 10.14 -3.11 7.97
CA VAL A 76 10.66 -3.36 9.32
C VAL A 76 10.82 -4.86 9.60
N MET A 77 9.81 -5.66 9.24
CA MET A 77 9.77 -7.08 9.63
C MET A 77 10.63 -7.97 8.74
N VAL A 78 10.72 -7.65 7.46
CA VAL A 78 11.39 -8.51 6.47
C VAL A 78 12.75 -7.97 6.07
N PHE A 79 12.86 -6.66 5.86
CA PHE A 79 14.08 -6.06 5.34
C PHE A 79 14.93 -5.37 6.39
N GLY A 80 14.49 -5.38 7.65
CA GLY A 80 15.27 -4.81 8.73
C GLY A 80 15.36 -3.29 8.70
N ASP A 81 14.39 -2.62 8.11
CA ASP A 81 14.36 -1.17 8.05
C ASP A 81 14.30 -0.57 9.46
N PRO A 82 14.83 0.65 9.65
CA PRO A 82 14.79 1.28 10.97
C PRO A 82 13.38 1.48 11.46
N ALA A 83 13.17 1.20 12.75
CA ALA A 83 11.90 1.42 13.42
C ALA A 83 12.17 2.21 14.69
N SER A 84 11.43 3.28 14.88
CA SER A 84 11.54 4.12 16.07
C SER A 84 10.14 4.50 16.51
N MET A 85 10.03 4.99 17.75
CA MET A 85 8.74 5.47 18.25
C MET A 85 8.17 6.53 17.34
N MET A 86 8.99 7.44 16.83
CA MET A 86 8.53 8.50 15.94
C MET A 86 8.04 7.93 14.61
N ARG A 87 8.72 6.93 14.05
CA ARG A 87 8.28 6.29 12.81
C ARG A 87 6.95 5.57 12.99
N TYR A 88 6.80 4.83 14.08
CA TYR A 88 5.53 4.17 14.38
C TYR A 88 4.41 5.19 14.61
N ALA A 89 4.71 6.30 15.26
CA ALA A 89 3.72 7.36 15.46
C ALA A 89 3.23 7.92 14.11
N GLY A 90 4.15 8.12 13.17
CA GLY A 90 3.77 8.58 11.82
C GLY A 90 2.85 7.61 11.11
N VAL A 91 3.17 6.31 11.19
CA VAL A 91 2.33 5.28 10.56
C VAL A 91 0.97 5.19 11.24
N LEU A 92 0.92 5.30 12.56
CA LEU A 92 -0.35 5.31 13.29
C LEU A 92 -1.23 6.49 12.88
N LEU A 93 -0.64 7.66 12.65
CA LEU A 93 -1.39 8.81 12.16
C LEU A 93 -1.97 8.56 10.78
N ILE A 94 -1.22 7.91 9.91
CA ILE A 94 -1.70 7.54 8.57
C ILE A 94 -2.90 6.60 8.70
N VAL A 95 -2.78 5.55 9.50
CA VAL A 95 -3.85 4.58 9.70
C VAL A 95 -5.08 5.24 10.31
N ALA A 96 -4.87 6.10 11.32
CA ALA A 96 -5.97 6.83 11.94
C ALA A 96 -6.68 7.72 10.92
N GLY A 97 -5.94 8.36 10.03
CA GLY A 97 -6.51 9.16 8.96
C GLY A 97 -7.38 8.34 8.01
N VAL A 98 -6.92 7.15 7.63
CA VAL A 98 -7.69 6.25 6.76
C VAL A 98 -9.00 5.83 7.45
N VAL A 99 -8.91 5.44 8.72
CA VAL A 99 -10.11 5.05 9.49
C VAL A 99 -11.09 6.22 9.59
N THR A 100 -10.58 7.41 9.83
CA THR A 100 -11.40 8.62 9.90
C THR A 100 -12.13 8.87 8.59
N LEU A 101 -11.45 8.71 7.46
CA LEU A 101 -12.06 8.88 6.14
C LEU A 101 -13.19 7.88 5.91
N LYS A 102 -12.98 6.64 6.33
CA LYS A 102 -14.02 5.63 6.19
C LYS A 102 -15.23 5.96 7.03
N LEU A 103 -15.02 6.41 8.25
CA LEU A 103 -16.13 6.77 9.15
C LEU A 103 -16.86 8.01 8.66
N ALA A 104 -16.18 8.95 8.01
CA ALA A 104 -16.77 10.15 7.46
C ALA A 104 -17.58 9.89 6.20
N HIS A 105 -17.30 8.79 5.53
CA HIS A 105 -17.98 8.43 4.29
C HIS A 105 -19.37 7.91 4.59
#